data_facb228dce0c3e4153ff9351ffbee202
#
_entry.id   facb228dce0c3e4153ff9351ffbee202
#
_cell.length_a   1.000
_cell.length_b   1.000
_cell.length_c   1.000
_cell.angle_alpha   90.00
_cell.angle_beta   90.00
_cell.angle_gamma   90.00
#
_symmetry.space_group_name_H-M   'P 1'
#
loop_
_entity.id
_entity.type
_entity.pdbx_description
1 polymer ?
#
loop_
_entity_poly.entity_id
_entity_poly.type
_entity_poly.pdbx_seq_one_letter_code
_entity_poly.pdbx_strand_id
1 'polypeptide(L)'
;MKNIVLVAQNNISVVVVVNNGKNQYKAVSANNSKLALLQNLTTILNGIPTNDDLSAETRQIIIGSKSPIIGLVTGTWREYVKTGKNAKGVDIAEDELTLWKQVAELYAERCFNVKFTSDQYIGKNDRATKDLISCAWEIVKQEVRKANDMAQPSQPKVAQSAPAVNPVVAKLQALMTQALEEGDFDKYDKLEERLNKLQPAKEVVEEPVNNDPLAGAEEMEFDAE
;
A
#
# COMPACT_ATOMS: atom_id res chain seq x y z
N MET A 1 -26.88 -7.04 -6.12
CA MET A 1 -25.99 -6.42 -5.12
C MET A 1 -24.71 -5.98 -5.81
N LYS A 2 -24.32 -4.71 -5.70
CA LYS A 2 -23.08 -4.20 -6.33
C LYS A 2 -21.94 -4.27 -5.34
N ASN A 3 -20.79 -4.81 -5.79
CA ASN A 3 -19.58 -4.90 -5.00
C ASN A 3 -18.73 -3.62 -5.17
N ILE A 4 -18.25 -3.11 -4.05
CA ILE A 4 -17.34 -1.97 -3.93
C ILE A 4 -16.13 -2.45 -3.16
N VAL A 5 -14.94 -2.35 -3.72
CA VAL A 5 -13.69 -2.75 -3.04
C VAL A 5 -12.97 -1.53 -2.54
N LEU A 6 -12.62 -1.53 -1.26
CA LEU A 6 -11.90 -0.46 -0.58
C LEU A 6 -10.58 -0.99 -0.02
N VAL A 7 -9.47 -0.51 -0.56
CA VAL A 7 -8.12 -0.89 -0.17
C VAL A 7 -7.26 0.34 0.09
N ALA A 8 -6.17 0.18 0.85
CA ALA A 8 -5.18 1.23 1.02
C ALA A 8 -3.78 0.65 1.16
N GLN A 9 -2.82 1.43 0.73
CA GLN A 9 -1.39 1.17 0.93
C GLN A 9 -0.69 2.51 1.21
N ASN A 10 0.18 2.53 2.23
CA ASN A 10 0.81 3.75 2.73
C ASN A 10 -0.27 4.79 3.09
N ASN A 11 -0.21 5.97 2.48
CA ASN A 11 -1.12 7.08 2.73
C ASN A 11 -2.23 7.20 1.68
N ILE A 12 -2.36 6.23 0.80
CA ILE A 12 -3.30 6.27 -0.33
C ILE A 12 -4.34 5.18 -0.16
N SER A 13 -5.61 5.55 -0.25
CA SER A 13 -6.76 4.66 -0.35
C SER A 13 -7.35 4.70 -1.75
N VAL A 14 -7.74 3.55 -2.25
CA VAL A 14 -8.44 3.40 -3.53
C VAL A 14 -9.75 2.68 -3.32
N VAL A 15 -10.81 3.22 -3.90
CA VAL A 15 -12.09 2.53 -4.06
C VAL A 15 -12.28 2.13 -5.50
N VAL A 16 -12.72 0.91 -5.74
CA VAL A 16 -13.03 0.40 -7.09
C VAL A 16 -14.46 -0.14 -7.12
N VAL A 17 -15.18 0.22 -8.14
CA VAL A 17 -16.54 -0.25 -8.42
C VAL A 17 -16.63 -0.68 -9.88
N VAL A 18 -17.53 -1.64 -10.16
CA VAL A 18 -17.89 -1.98 -11.54
C VAL A 18 -19.12 -1.17 -11.92
N ASN A 19 -19.00 -0.36 -12.95
CA ASN A 19 -20.11 0.39 -13.52
C ASN A 19 -20.16 0.18 -15.03
N ASN A 20 -21.30 -0.30 -15.53
CA ASN A 20 -21.49 -0.61 -16.96
C ASN A 20 -20.39 -1.55 -17.52
N GLY A 21 -20.00 -2.57 -16.77
CA GLY A 21 -18.97 -3.54 -17.16
C GLY A 21 -17.53 -3.00 -17.14
N LYS A 22 -17.32 -1.77 -16.67
CA LYS A 22 -15.98 -1.16 -16.54
C LYS A 22 -15.63 -0.88 -15.09
N ASN A 23 -14.38 -1.14 -14.72
CA ASN A 23 -13.86 -0.76 -13.42
C ASN A 23 -13.65 0.76 -13.40
N GLN A 24 -14.32 1.42 -12.46
CA GLN A 24 -14.11 2.82 -12.13
C GLN A 24 -13.44 2.90 -10.77
N TYR A 25 -12.53 3.83 -10.57
CA TYR A 25 -11.86 4.00 -9.29
C TYR A 25 -11.74 5.47 -8.89
N LYS A 26 -11.59 5.68 -7.58
CA LYS A 26 -11.21 6.96 -6.98
C LYS A 26 -10.10 6.71 -5.98
N ALA A 27 -9.05 7.53 -6.05
CA ALA A 27 -7.95 7.52 -5.09
C ALA A 27 -8.05 8.74 -4.16
N VAL A 28 -7.71 8.54 -2.89
CA VAL A 28 -7.64 9.59 -1.86
C VAL A 28 -6.32 9.42 -1.12
N SER A 29 -5.60 10.51 -0.92
CA SER A 29 -4.39 10.56 -0.09
C SER A 29 -4.66 11.32 1.20
N ALA A 30 -4.10 10.85 2.33
CA ALA A 30 -4.20 11.48 3.64
C ALA A 30 -2.90 11.28 4.43
N ASN A 31 -2.85 11.75 5.68
CA ASN A 31 -1.66 11.61 6.54
C ASN A 31 -1.30 10.16 6.85
N ASN A 32 -2.27 9.25 6.82
CA ASN A 32 -2.06 7.81 6.97
C ASN A 32 -3.15 7.01 6.25
N SER A 33 -2.92 5.70 6.11
CA SER A 33 -3.84 4.80 5.40
C SER A 33 -5.23 4.71 6.04
N LYS A 34 -5.34 4.85 7.37
CA LYS A 34 -6.63 4.80 8.05
C LYS A 34 -7.49 6.02 7.72
N LEU A 35 -6.92 7.22 7.81
CA LEU A 35 -7.60 8.46 7.43
C LEU A 35 -8.00 8.45 5.95
N ALA A 36 -7.11 8.03 5.06
CA ALA A 36 -7.41 7.89 3.64
C ALA A 36 -8.58 6.92 3.38
N LEU A 37 -8.62 5.79 4.10
CA LEU A 37 -9.74 4.83 4.01
C LEU A 37 -11.06 5.43 4.51
N LEU A 38 -11.05 6.12 5.64
CA LEU A 38 -12.25 6.75 6.20
C LEU A 38 -12.79 7.86 5.30
N GLN A 39 -11.92 8.72 4.76
CA GLN A 39 -12.30 9.76 3.78
C GLN A 39 -12.90 9.17 2.50
N ASN A 40 -12.32 8.09 1.99
CA ASN A 40 -12.86 7.40 0.82
C ASN A 40 -14.22 6.75 1.15
N LEU A 41 -14.34 6.16 2.36
CA LEU A 41 -15.58 5.54 2.82
C LEU A 41 -16.72 6.57 2.97
N THR A 42 -16.47 7.74 3.55
CA THR A 42 -17.48 8.82 3.62
C THR A 42 -17.95 9.23 2.23
N THR A 43 -17.01 9.32 1.27
CA THR A 43 -17.36 9.62 -0.14
C THR A 43 -18.27 8.53 -0.74
N ILE A 44 -17.95 7.25 -0.48
CA ILE A 44 -18.76 6.12 -0.96
C ILE A 44 -20.15 6.18 -0.35
N LEU A 45 -20.25 6.31 0.97
CA LEU A 45 -21.52 6.34 1.68
C LEU A 45 -22.40 7.48 1.21
N ASN A 46 -21.85 8.68 0.98
CA ASN A 46 -22.60 9.80 0.42
C ASN A 46 -23.21 9.51 -0.96
N GLY A 47 -22.59 8.65 -1.75
CA GLY A 47 -23.10 8.22 -3.06
C GLY A 47 -24.09 7.07 -3.03
N ILE A 48 -24.44 6.53 -1.84
CA ILE A 48 -25.42 5.44 -1.68
C ILE A 48 -26.76 6.05 -1.28
N PRO A 49 -27.89 5.61 -1.87
CA PRO A 49 -29.23 6.06 -1.48
C PRO A 49 -29.51 5.83 0.02
N THR A 50 -30.31 6.70 0.61
CA THR A 50 -30.77 6.56 2.01
C THR A 50 -31.73 5.40 2.18
N ASN A 51 -32.04 5.08 3.43
CA ASN A 51 -32.97 3.99 3.78
C ASN A 51 -34.42 4.22 3.27
N ASP A 52 -34.74 5.46 2.87
CA ASP A 52 -36.07 5.80 2.32
C ASP A 52 -36.26 5.23 0.91
N ASP A 53 -35.17 5.00 0.18
CA ASP A 53 -35.22 4.33 -1.13
C ASP A 53 -35.11 2.81 -0.97
N LEU A 54 -36.24 2.16 -0.72
CA LEU A 54 -36.34 0.71 -0.59
C LEU A 54 -36.13 -0.04 -1.92
N SER A 55 -36.16 0.68 -3.04
CA SER A 55 -35.85 0.11 -4.36
C SER A 55 -34.35 0.05 -4.66
N ALA A 56 -33.54 0.70 -3.83
CA ALA A 56 -32.11 0.80 -4.03
C ALA A 56 -31.45 -0.57 -3.93
N GLU A 57 -30.56 -0.85 -4.87
CA GLU A 57 -29.75 -2.05 -4.83
C GLU A 57 -28.72 -1.97 -3.71
N THR A 58 -28.71 -2.97 -2.82
CA THR A 58 -27.72 -3.05 -1.72
C THR A 58 -26.28 -3.02 -2.26
N ARG A 59 -25.45 -2.19 -1.64
CA ARG A 59 -24.01 -2.10 -1.92
C ARG A 59 -23.23 -2.92 -0.89
N GLN A 60 -22.39 -3.82 -1.37
CA GLN A 60 -21.48 -4.57 -0.51
C GLN A 60 -20.09 -3.91 -0.56
N ILE A 61 -19.67 -3.34 0.56
CA ILE A 61 -18.34 -2.74 0.70
C ILE A 61 -17.40 -3.78 1.26
N ILE A 62 -16.40 -4.14 0.44
CA ILE A 62 -15.41 -5.18 0.72
C ILE A 62 -14.15 -4.51 1.26
N ILE A 63 -13.75 -4.91 2.47
CA ILE A 63 -12.61 -4.37 3.20
C ILE A 63 -11.59 -5.49 3.40
N GLY A 64 -10.30 -5.21 3.19
CA GLY A 64 -9.25 -6.19 3.44
C GLY A 64 -9.22 -6.66 4.89
N SER A 65 -9.01 -7.94 5.13
CA SER A 65 -8.98 -8.56 6.47
C SER A 65 -7.91 -7.96 7.41
N LYS A 66 -6.85 -7.38 6.85
CA LYS A 66 -5.79 -6.68 7.58
C LYS A 66 -5.95 -5.15 7.58
N SER A 67 -7.07 -4.64 7.09
CA SER A 67 -7.33 -3.21 7.01
C SER A 67 -7.46 -2.58 8.40
N PRO A 68 -6.93 -1.37 8.61
CA PRO A 68 -7.07 -0.64 9.88
C PRO A 68 -8.52 -0.25 10.20
N ILE A 69 -9.45 -0.37 9.24
CA ILE A 69 -10.89 -0.13 9.41
C ILE A 69 -11.72 -1.42 9.41
N ILE A 70 -11.09 -2.59 9.60
CA ILE A 70 -11.80 -3.89 9.67
C ILE A 70 -12.87 -3.92 10.76
N GLY A 71 -12.78 -3.04 11.74
CA GLY A 71 -13.80 -2.83 12.77
C GLY A 71 -15.22 -2.57 12.23
N LEU A 72 -15.33 -2.10 10.98
CA LEU A 72 -16.64 -1.94 10.29
C LEU A 72 -17.33 -3.29 10.06
N VAL A 73 -16.56 -4.32 9.72
CA VAL A 73 -17.08 -5.68 9.50
C VAL A 73 -17.46 -6.35 10.81
N THR A 74 -16.63 -6.17 11.85
CA THR A 74 -16.83 -6.79 13.18
C THR A 74 -17.78 -6.01 14.08
N GLY A 75 -18.13 -4.75 13.71
CA GLY A 75 -18.99 -3.87 14.50
C GLY A 75 -18.29 -3.11 15.63
N THR A 76 -16.98 -3.34 15.87
CA THR A 76 -16.23 -2.69 16.97
C THR A 76 -16.08 -1.18 16.81
N TRP A 77 -16.22 -0.65 15.61
CA TRP A 77 -16.19 0.78 15.32
C TRP A 77 -17.23 1.60 16.10
N ARG A 78 -18.36 0.98 16.48
CA ARG A 78 -19.40 1.63 17.28
C ARG A 78 -18.90 2.05 18.65
N GLU A 79 -18.04 1.23 19.26
CA GLU A 79 -17.40 1.58 20.53
C GLU A 79 -16.38 2.73 20.36
N TYR A 80 -15.70 2.81 19.21
CA TYR A 80 -14.79 3.94 18.91
C TYR A 80 -15.55 5.26 18.91
N VAL A 81 -16.70 5.30 18.24
CA VAL A 81 -17.54 6.51 18.19
C VAL A 81 -18.10 6.87 19.57
N LYS A 82 -18.51 5.86 20.35
CA LYS A 82 -19.13 6.04 21.67
C LYS A 82 -18.13 6.50 22.73
N THR A 83 -16.93 5.92 22.74
CA THR A 83 -15.95 6.12 23.82
C THR A 83 -14.84 7.10 23.47
N GLY A 84 -14.62 7.37 22.18
CA GLY A 84 -13.45 8.10 21.68
C GLY A 84 -12.14 7.30 21.80
N LYS A 85 -12.23 5.99 22.10
CA LYS A 85 -11.08 5.13 22.34
C LYS A 85 -11.01 3.97 21.35
N ASN A 86 -9.82 3.55 20.99
CA ASN A 86 -9.60 2.36 20.18
C ASN A 86 -9.74 1.07 21.01
N ALA A 87 -9.63 -0.09 20.35
CA ALA A 87 -9.74 -1.40 21.00
C ALA A 87 -8.70 -1.65 22.12
N LYS A 88 -7.63 -0.85 22.20
CA LYS A 88 -6.62 -0.92 23.25
C LYS A 88 -6.86 0.09 24.38
N GLY A 89 -7.98 0.82 24.36
CA GLY A 89 -8.31 1.85 25.35
C GLY A 89 -7.55 3.17 25.18
N VAL A 90 -6.81 3.35 24.09
CA VAL A 90 -6.07 4.57 23.77
C VAL A 90 -7.00 5.56 23.06
N ASP A 91 -6.92 6.84 23.41
CA ASP A 91 -7.72 7.89 22.80
C ASP A 91 -7.42 7.97 21.29
N ILE A 92 -8.49 8.11 20.50
CA ILE A 92 -8.42 8.27 19.05
C ILE A 92 -8.13 9.74 18.75
N ALA A 93 -7.24 10.01 17.80
CA ALA A 93 -6.95 11.36 17.35
C ALA A 93 -8.23 12.06 16.84
N GLU A 94 -8.35 13.37 17.08
CA GLU A 94 -9.58 14.12 16.82
C GLU A 94 -10.01 14.10 15.35
N ASP A 95 -9.06 14.17 14.43
CA ASP A 95 -9.31 14.06 13.00
C ASP A 95 -9.88 12.67 12.60
N GLU A 96 -9.33 11.61 13.17
CA GLU A 96 -9.83 10.24 12.98
C GLU A 96 -11.22 10.06 13.62
N LEU A 97 -11.41 10.54 14.83
CA LEU A 97 -12.70 10.42 15.54
C LEU A 97 -13.81 11.18 14.81
N THR A 98 -13.50 12.34 14.25
CA THR A 98 -14.43 13.12 13.44
C THR A 98 -14.90 12.31 12.22
N LEU A 99 -13.98 11.66 11.51
CA LEU A 99 -14.34 10.80 10.37
C LEU A 99 -15.16 9.58 10.81
N TRP A 100 -14.84 8.96 11.96
CA TRP A 100 -15.64 7.87 12.48
C TRP A 100 -17.08 8.29 12.81
N LYS A 101 -17.28 9.49 13.38
CA LYS A 101 -18.61 10.04 13.64
C LYS A 101 -19.37 10.27 12.32
N GLN A 102 -18.73 10.86 11.31
CA GLN A 102 -19.33 11.03 9.99
C GLN A 102 -19.74 9.69 9.35
N VAL A 103 -18.87 8.67 9.43
CA VAL A 103 -19.19 7.32 8.95
C VAL A 103 -20.43 6.77 9.71
N ALA A 104 -20.52 7.00 11.02
CA ALA A 104 -21.63 6.54 11.82
C ALA A 104 -22.96 7.18 11.39
N GLU A 105 -22.99 8.49 11.20
CA GLU A 105 -24.15 9.24 10.74
C GLU A 105 -24.60 8.77 9.34
N LEU A 106 -23.66 8.73 8.40
CA LEU A 106 -23.95 8.29 7.04
C LEU A 106 -24.44 6.84 6.98
N TYR A 107 -23.86 5.96 7.80
CA TYR A 107 -24.28 4.56 7.88
C TYR A 107 -25.68 4.42 8.47
N ALA A 108 -26.02 5.18 9.52
CA ALA A 108 -27.35 5.13 10.14
C ALA A 108 -28.46 5.45 9.13
N GLU A 109 -28.22 6.39 8.22
CA GLU A 109 -29.16 6.77 7.17
C GLU A 109 -29.24 5.75 6.01
N ARG A 110 -28.28 4.81 5.89
CA ARG A 110 -28.09 3.93 4.72
C ARG A 110 -27.92 2.46 5.07
N CYS A 111 -28.12 2.08 6.34
CA CYS A 111 -27.80 0.73 6.84
C CYS A 111 -28.57 -0.40 6.14
N PHE A 112 -29.72 -0.13 5.51
CA PHE A 112 -30.46 -1.10 4.72
C PHE A 112 -29.86 -1.29 3.32
N ASN A 113 -29.18 -0.28 2.81
CA ASN A 113 -28.59 -0.26 1.48
C ASN A 113 -27.09 -0.54 1.47
N VAL A 114 -26.47 -0.77 2.65
CA VAL A 114 -25.03 -0.99 2.81
C VAL A 114 -24.75 -2.24 3.65
N LYS A 115 -23.83 -3.08 3.16
CA LYS A 115 -23.29 -4.21 3.90
C LYS A 115 -21.76 -4.15 3.87
N PHE A 116 -21.13 -4.19 5.05
CA PHE A 116 -19.69 -4.37 5.15
C PHE A 116 -19.33 -5.85 5.18
N THR A 117 -18.29 -6.23 4.45
CA THR A 117 -17.75 -7.58 4.46
C THR A 117 -16.23 -7.56 4.35
N SER A 118 -15.56 -8.63 4.73
CA SER A 118 -14.13 -8.79 4.51
C SER A 118 -13.85 -9.63 3.27
N ASP A 119 -12.70 -9.37 2.62
CA ASP A 119 -12.18 -10.14 1.50
C ASP A 119 -12.09 -11.65 1.80
N GLN A 120 -11.81 -12.02 3.06
CA GLN A 120 -11.74 -13.42 3.51
C GLN A 120 -13.07 -14.17 3.43
N TYR A 121 -14.21 -13.45 3.47
CA TYR A 121 -15.55 -14.04 3.37
C TYR A 121 -16.07 -14.14 1.93
N ILE A 122 -15.28 -13.71 0.95
CA ILE A 122 -15.65 -13.84 -0.45
C ILE A 122 -15.52 -15.31 -0.88
N GLY A 123 -16.62 -15.85 -1.40
CA GLY A 123 -16.72 -17.25 -1.81
C GLY A 123 -15.62 -17.67 -2.78
N LYS A 124 -15.15 -18.93 -2.66
CA LYS A 124 -14.07 -19.46 -3.52
C LYS A 124 -14.42 -19.36 -5.01
N ASN A 125 -15.69 -19.46 -5.35
CA ASN A 125 -16.19 -19.47 -6.73
C ASN A 125 -16.55 -18.07 -7.26
N ASP A 126 -16.55 -17.03 -6.41
CA ASP A 126 -16.81 -15.66 -6.83
C ASP A 126 -15.56 -15.01 -7.46
N ARG A 127 -15.30 -15.41 -8.70
CA ARG A 127 -14.15 -14.93 -9.48
C ARG A 127 -14.26 -13.43 -9.75
N ALA A 128 -15.45 -12.94 -10.12
CA ALA A 128 -15.64 -11.54 -10.47
C ALA A 128 -15.27 -10.61 -9.31
N THR A 129 -15.67 -10.94 -8.08
CA THR A 129 -15.31 -10.17 -6.89
C THR A 129 -13.81 -10.27 -6.58
N LYS A 130 -13.20 -11.45 -6.76
CA LYS A 130 -11.75 -11.62 -6.57
C LYS A 130 -10.92 -10.83 -7.58
N ASP A 131 -11.35 -10.83 -8.83
CA ASP A 131 -10.71 -10.04 -9.88
C ASP A 131 -10.81 -8.55 -9.58
N LEU A 132 -11.96 -8.10 -9.04
CA LEU A 132 -12.14 -6.72 -8.59
C LEU A 132 -11.21 -6.36 -7.43
N ILE A 133 -11.03 -7.26 -6.45
CA ILE A 133 -10.08 -7.08 -5.34
C ILE A 133 -8.65 -6.99 -5.88
N SER A 134 -8.26 -7.87 -6.77
CA SER A 134 -6.93 -7.87 -7.38
C SER A 134 -6.68 -6.58 -8.17
N CYS A 135 -7.66 -6.13 -8.95
CA CYS A 135 -7.62 -4.87 -9.67
C CYS A 135 -7.43 -3.68 -8.72
N ALA A 136 -8.16 -3.64 -7.58
CA ALA A 136 -8.03 -2.57 -6.59
C ALA A 136 -6.61 -2.51 -5.99
N TRP A 137 -6.00 -3.66 -5.70
CA TRP A 137 -4.63 -3.73 -5.20
C TRP A 137 -3.60 -3.28 -6.24
N GLU A 138 -3.78 -3.61 -7.50
CA GLU A 138 -2.89 -3.11 -8.57
C GLU A 138 -3.00 -1.59 -8.75
N ILE A 139 -4.22 -1.04 -8.70
CA ILE A 139 -4.43 0.40 -8.81
C ILE A 139 -3.78 1.14 -7.63
N VAL A 140 -3.97 0.67 -6.38
CA VAL A 140 -3.37 1.36 -5.22
C VAL A 140 -1.84 1.34 -5.28
N LYS A 141 -1.23 0.25 -5.74
CA LYS A 141 0.22 0.18 -5.97
C LYS A 141 0.69 1.20 -7.01
N GLN A 142 -0.07 1.37 -8.10
CA GLN A 142 0.24 2.36 -9.13
C GLN A 142 0.14 3.80 -8.60
N GLU A 143 -0.91 4.11 -7.82
CA GLU A 143 -1.09 5.43 -7.23
C GLU A 143 0.03 5.74 -6.20
N VAL A 144 0.46 4.75 -5.41
CA VAL A 144 1.61 4.90 -4.49
C VAL A 144 2.91 5.19 -5.27
N ARG A 145 3.15 4.50 -6.39
CA ARG A 145 4.33 4.77 -7.24
C ARG A 145 4.29 6.19 -7.80
N LYS A 146 3.15 6.61 -8.37
CA LYS A 146 2.99 7.99 -8.88
C LYS A 146 3.24 9.03 -7.80
N ALA A 147 2.72 8.83 -6.59
CA ALA A 147 2.93 9.75 -5.48
C ALA A 147 4.41 9.82 -5.05
N ASN A 148 5.12 8.71 -5.06
CA ASN A 148 6.54 8.66 -4.75
C ASN A 148 7.38 9.34 -5.86
N ASP A 149 7.02 9.15 -7.12
CA ASP A 149 7.70 9.79 -8.25
C ASP A 149 7.50 11.32 -8.23
N MET A 150 6.30 11.79 -7.79
CA MET A 150 6.01 13.22 -7.61
C MET A 150 6.69 13.81 -6.36
N ALA A 151 6.90 13.00 -5.31
CA ALA A 151 7.52 13.42 -4.06
C ALA A 151 9.06 13.47 -4.16
N GLN A 152 9.66 12.82 -5.14
CA GLN A 152 11.04 13.11 -5.48
C GLN A 152 11.06 14.54 -6.03
N PRO A 153 11.69 15.52 -5.33
CA PRO A 153 11.91 16.81 -5.93
C PRO A 153 12.59 16.49 -7.26
N SER A 154 12.03 16.96 -8.36
CA SER A 154 12.74 17.01 -9.62
C SER A 154 14.05 17.70 -9.26
N GLN A 155 15.09 16.91 -8.97
CA GLN A 155 16.43 17.42 -9.05
C GLN A 155 16.41 18.10 -10.42
N PRO A 156 16.67 19.42 -10.48
CA PRO A 156 16.86 20.02 -11.78
C PRO A 156 17.76 19.01 -12.45
N LYS A 157 17.36 18.50 -13.61
CA LYS A 157 18.28 17.85 -14.50
C LYS A 157 19.36 18.90 -14.74
N VAL A 158 20.27 19.00 -13.77
CA VAL A 158 21.63 19.39 -14.09
C VAL A 158 21.90 18.40 -15.19
N ALA A 159 21.99 18.90 -16.39
CA ALA A 159 22.55 18.16 -17.45
C ALA A 159 23.87 17.66 -16.85
N GLN A 160 23.78 16.49 -16.22
CA GLN A 160 24.95 15.71 -15.97
C GLN A 160 25.45 15.54 -17.40
N SER A 161 26.39 16.41 -17.75
CA SER A 161 27.36 16.03 -18.74
C SER A 161 27.70 14.60 -18.32
N ALA A 162 27.09 13.64 -19.03
CA ALA A 162 27.32 12.23 -18.78
C ALA A 162 28.81 12.12 -18.53
N PRO A 163 29.28 11.57 -17.40
CA PRO A 163 30.69 11.27 -17.26
C PRO A 163 30.98 10.50 -18.53
N ALA A 164 31.90 10.99 -19.35
CA ALA A 164 32.10 10.48 -20.69
C ALA A 164 32.23 8.98 -20.56
N VAL A 165 31.14 8.28 -20.82
CA VAL A 165 31.11 6.81 -20.73
C VAL A 165 32.16 6.40 -21.72
N ASN A 166 33.25 5.86 -21.19
CA ASN A 166 34.35 5.41 -22.02
C ASN A 166 33.71 4.56 -23.13
N PRO A 167 33.77 4.97 -24.41
CA PRO A 167 33.04 4.30 -25.49
C PRO A 167 33.38 2.81 -25.58
N VAL A 168 34.50 2.41 -25.01
CA VAL A 168 34.92 1.01 -24.86
C VAL A 168 34.07 0.27 -23.84
N VAL A 169 33.68 0.91 -22.69
CA VAL A 169 32.85 0.31 -21.67
C VAL A 169 31.44 0.09 -22.20
N ALA A 170 30.85 1.08 -22.87
CA ALA A 170 29.51 0.96 -23.47
C ALA A 170 29.46 -0.15 -24.53
N LYS A 171 30.55 -0.28 -25.35
CA LYS A 171 30.63 -1.34 -26.36
C LYS A 171 30.82 -2.73 -25.75
N LEU A 172 31.55 -2.86 -24.66
CA LEU A 172 31.70 -4.12 -23.92
C LEU A 172 30.39 -4.56 -23.31
N GLN A 173 29.62 -3.66 -22.69
CA GLN A 173 28.31 -3.95 -22.13
C GLN A 173 27.31 -4.41 -23.20
N ALA A 174 27.29 -3.78 -24.38
CA ALA A 174 26.44 -4.22 -25.49
C ALA A 174 26.84 -5.62 -26.00
N LEU A 175 28.13 -5.95 -26.09
CA LEU A 175 28.59 -7.28 -26.48
C LEU A 175 28.28 -8.35 -25.43
N MET A 176 28.28 -8.00 -24.14
CA MET A 176 27.88 -8.91 -23.07
C MET A 176 26.39 -9.25 -23.16
N THR A 177 25.53 -8.25 -23.41
CA THR A 177 24.09 -8.49 -23.63
C THR A 177 23.86 -9.42 -24.83
N GLN A 178 24.58 -9.20 -25.93
CA GLN A 178 24.48 -10.07 -27.10
C GLN A 178 24.95 -11.50 -26.81
N ALA A 179 26.04 -11.68 -26.06
CA ALA A 179 26.56 -13.01 -25.69
C ALA A 179 25.55 -13.78 -24.82
N LEU A 180 24.80 -13.08 -23.93
CA LEU A 180 23.72 -13.68 -23.14
C LEU A 180 22.55 -14.11 -24.02
N GLU A 181 22.16 -13.29 -25.00
CA GLU A 181 21.07 -13.63 -25.95
C GLU A 181 21.45 -14.82 -26.85
N GLU A 182 22.73 -14.93 -27.21
CA GLU A 182 23.26 -16.04 -27.98
C GLU A 182 23.54 -17.31 -27.15
N GLY A 183 23.47 -17.22 -25.79
CA GLY A 183 23.79 -18.33 -24.89
C GLY A 183 25.24 -18.71 -24.81
N ASP A 184 26.14 -17.81 -25.24
CA ASP A 184 27.62 -18.00 -25.27
C ASP A 184 28.25 -17.48 -23.97
N PHE A 185 28.19 -18.31 -22.93
CA PHE A 185 28.68 -17.99 -21.59
C PHE A 185 30.21 -17.82 -21.56
N ASP A 186 30.98 -18.57 -22.39
CA ASP A 186 32.44 -18.43 -22.47
C ASP A 186 32.86 -17.06 -23.01
N LYS A 187 32.06 -16.51 -23.91
CA LYS A 187 32.26 -15.17 -24.48
C LYS A 187 31.88 -14.10 -23.47
N TYR A 188 30.78 -14.32 -22.73
CA TYR A 188 30.32 -13.43 -21.67
C TYR A 188 31.39 -13.26 -20.58
N ASP A 189 31.95 -14.35 -20.03
CA ASP A 189 32.95 -14.34 -18.97
C ASP A 189 34.25 -13.57 -19.40
N LYS A 190 34.67 -13.77 -20.64
CA LYS A 190 35.82 -13.03 -21.18
C LYS A 190 35.57 -11.53 -21.33
N LEU A 191 34.34 -11.15 -21.64
CA LEU A 191 33.97 -9.73 -21.75
C LEU A 191 33.86 -9.09 -20.37
N GLU A 192 33.32 -9.81 -19.37
CA GLU A 192 33.23 -9.38 -17.99
C GLU A 192 34.62 -9.14 -17.38
N GLU A 193 35.54 -10.07 -17.58
CA GLU A 193 36.93 -9.90 -17.14
C GLU A 193 37.61 -8.65 -17.74
N ARG A 194 37.31 -8.34 -19.00
CA ARG A 194 37.81 -7.11 -19.66
C ARG A 194 37.16 -5.86 -19.08
N LEU A 195 35.87 -5.90 -18.78
CA LEU A 195 35.14 -4.79 -18.17
C LEU A 195 35.71 -4.48 -16.78
N ASN A 196 35.94 -5.50 -15.97
CA ASN A 196 36.51 -5.37 -14.62
C ASN A 196 37.91 -4.79 -14.62
N LYS A 197 38.73 -5.10 -15.64
CA LYS A 197 40.08 -4.51 -15.81
C LYS A 197 40.06 -3.02 -16.22
N LEU A 198 38.95 -2.53 -16.77
CA LEU A 198 38.79 -1.14 -17.21
C LEU A 198 38.11 -0.25 -16.17
N GLN A 199 37.47 -0.83 -15.14
CA GLN A 199 36.90 -0.09 -14.01
C GLN A 199 37.98 0.00 -12.92
N PRO A 200 38.32 1.21 -12.42
CA PRO A 200 39.19 1.31 -11.25
C PRO A 200 38.49 0.64 -10.08
N ALA A 201 39.25 -0.12 -9.29
CA ALA A 201 38.74 -0.81 -8.10
C ALA A 201 37.87 0.12 -7.29
N LYS A 202 36.59 -0.28 -7.06
CA LYS A 202 35.76 0.39 -6.08
C LYS A 202 36.49 0.31 -4.76
N GLU A 203 36.84 1.46 -4.18
CA GLU A 203 37.28 1.54 -2.80
C GLU A 203 36.22 0.81 -1.95
N VAL A 204 36.65 -0.25 -1.31
CA VAL A 204 35.88 -0.94 -0.27
C VAL A 204 35.83 0.05 0.87
N VAL A 205 34.71 0.74 1.02
CA VAL A 205 34.39 1.50 2.24
C VAL A 205 34.18 0.44 3.31
N GLU A 206 35.22 0.22 4.13
CA GLU A 206 35.12 -0.56 5.36
C GLU A 206 34.07 0.13 6.24
N GLU A 207 32.96 -0.57 6.50
CA GLU A 207 32.00 -0.15 7.50
C GLU A 207 32.72 -0.06 8.86
N PRO A 208 32.52 1.03 9.64
CA PRO A 208 33.11 1.13 10.96
C PRO A 208 32.52 0.01 11.84
N VAL A 209 33.41 -0.86 12.35
CA VAL A 209 33.10 -1.87 13.35
C VAL A 209 32.56 -1.13 14.58
N ASN A 210 31.27 -1.28 14.83
CA ASN A 210 30.60 -0.77 16.01
C ASN A 210 31.01 -1.63 17.21
N ASN A 211 32.03 -1.20 17.93
CA ASN A 211 32.38 -1.77 19.23
C ASN A 211 31.36 -1.30 20.24
N ASP A 212 30.35 -2.13 20.51
CA ASP A 212 29.40 -1.94 21.59
C ASP A 212 30.04 -2.42 22.92
N PRO A 213 30.30 -1.52 23.91
CA PRO A 213 30.91 -1.89 25.17
C PRO A 213 29.85 -2.16 26.26
N LEU A 214 28.89 -3.05 26.00
CA LEU A 214 27.91 -3.47 27.00
C LEU A 214 27.80 -5.00 27.10
N ALA A 215 28.97 -5.63 27.39
CA ALA A 215 29.03 -6.95 27.95
C ALA A 215 29.39 -6.82 29.42
N GLY A 216 28.39 -6.71 30.31
CA GLY A 216 28.56 -6.60 31.74
C GLY A 216 27.25 -6.32 32.45
N ALA A 217 26.32 -7.26 32.45
CA ALA A 217 25.18 -7.25 33.35
C ALA A 217 25.21 -8.52 34.18
N GLU A 218 25.46 -8.29 35.46
CA GLU A 218 25.54 -9.23 36.56
C GLU A 218 24.27 -10.09 36.68
N GLU A 219 24.51 -11.37 36.95
CA GLU A 219 23.51 -12.33 37.42
C GLU A 219 22.98 -11.85 38.79
N MET A 220 21.71 -11.54 38.88
CA MET A 220 21.00 -11.43 40.13
C MET A 220 20.38 -12.79 40.46
N GLU A 221 20.96 -13.48 41.41
CA GLU A 221 20.37 -14.62 42.12
C GLU A 221 19.11 -14.14 42.86
N PHE A 222 17.98 -14.78 42.62
CA PHE A 222 16.78 -14.69 43.44
C PHE A 222 16.79 -15.87 44.43
N ASP A 223 17.10 -15.55 45.70
CA ASP A 223 16.81 -16.46 46.82
C ASP A 223 15.31 -16.43 47.12
N ALA A 224 14.73 -17.62 47.16
CA ALA A 224 13.36 -17.85 47.59
C ALA A 224 13.35 -18.11 49.12
N GLU A 225 12.57 -17.33 49.86
CA GLU A 225 11.92 -17.70 51.12
C GLU A 225 10.40 -17.49 51.03
#